data_ddc6d6b5112b17fc332e28fc56e1be32
#
_entry.id   ddc6d6b5112b17fc332e28fc56e1be32
#
_cell.length_a   1.000
_cell.length_b   1.000
_cell.length_c   1.000
_cell.angle_alpha   90.00
_cell.angle_beta   90.00
_cell.angle_gamma   90.00
#
_symmetry.space_group_name_H-M   'P 1'
#
loop_
_entity.id
_entity.type
_entity.pdbx_description
1 polymer ?
#
loop_
_entity_poly.entity_id
_entity_poly.type
_entity_poly.pdbx_seq_one_letter_code
_entity_poly.pdbx_strand_id
1 'polypeptide(L)'
;ADAYGDYRKVLERKDIDTVSIVTPDHWHIKIAVEALEAGKHVFVQKPLTLTLEENQLIRRACEKHSNLAFLVGTQQRSDRNKFMRAVNMVQKGLLGDIKHVTVGINGSPTGGPFPIADVPKELDWEMWQGQAPAKEYREKRCHYQFRWWYEYSGGKFTDWGAHHVDIAMWALNKNGAKQGPTAVDGTNCT
;
A
#
# COMPACT_ATOMS: atom_id res chain seq x y z
N ALA A 1 -16.23 -20.29 7.74
CA ALA A 1 -16.05 -19.14 6.81
C ALA A 1 -16.15 -19.68 5.38
N ASP A 2 -16.81 -18.95 4.49
CA ASP A 2 -16.93 -19.32 3.09
C ASP A 2 -15.69 -18.81 2.33
N ALA A 3 -15.22 -19.60 1.35
CA ALA A 3 -14.12 -19.24 0.48
C ALA A 3 -14.62 -18.97 -0.96
N TYR A 4 -14.14 -17.91 -1.56
CA TYR A 4 -14.48 -17.53 -2.93
C TYR A 4 -13.23 -17.34 -3.77
N GLY A 5 -13.23 -17.85 -4.99
CA GLY A 5 -12.16 -17.63 -5.96
C GLY A 5 -12.18 -16.22 -6.60
N ASP A 6 -13.29 -15.51 -6.47
CA ASP A 6 -13.49 -14.16 -7.01
C ASP A 6 -14.02 -13.25 -5.90
N TYR A 7 -13.26 -12.17 -5.58
CA TYR A 7 -13.62 -11.21 -4.53
C TYR A 7 -14.96 -10.50 -4.78
N ARG A 8 -15.40 -10.36 -6.03
CA ARG A 8 -16.68 -9.74 -6.38
C ARG A 8 -17.86 -10.46 -5.75
N LYS A 9 -17.75 -11.80 -5.58
CA LYS A 9 -18.75 -12.59 -4.85
C LYS A 9 -18.87 -12.20 -3.38
N VAL A 10 -17.78 -11.75 -2.77
CA VAL A 10 -17.78 -11.21 -1.41
C VAL A 10 -18.47 -9.85 -1.37
N LEU A 11 -18.21 -8.99 -2.37
CA LEU A 11 -18.82 -7.66 -2.45
C LEU A 11 -20.35 -7.71 -2.69
N GLU A 12 -20.85 -8.72 -3.39
CA GLU A 12 -22.29 -8.95 -3.62
C GLU A 12 -23.08 -9.30 -2.34
N ARG A 13 -22.41 -9.79 -1.31
CA ARG A 13 -23.05 -10.24 -0.06
C ARG A 13 -23.59 -9.06 0.74
N LYS A 14 -24.87 -9.16 1.16
CA LYS A 14 -25.55 -8.12 1.95
C LYS A 14 -25.30 -8.21 3.45
N ASP A 15 -24.78 -9.33 3.93
CA ASP A 15 -24.42 -9.60 5.33
C ASP A 15 -22.99 -9.20 5.66
N ILE A 16 -22.24 -8.62 4.71
CA ILE A 16 -20.89 -8.09 4.89
C ILE A 16 -20.96 -6.56 4.81
N ASP A 17 -20.56 -5.87 5.87
CA ASP A 17 -20.52 -4.40 5.94
C ASP A 17 -19.11 -3.86 5.72
N THR A 18 -18.06 -4.64 6.03
CA THR A 18 -16.67 -4.22 6.00
C THR A 18 -15.80 -5.25 5.30
N VAL A 19 -14.86 -4.79 4.48
CA VAL A 19 -13.86 -5.63 3.82
C VAL A 19 -12.45 -5.23 4.22
N SER A 20 -11.59 -6.25 4.39
CA SER A 20 -10.15 -6.08 4.59
C SER A 20 -9.41 -6.54 3.36
N ILE A 21 -8.71 -5.63 2.69
CA ILE A 21 -7.99 -5.88 1.45
C ILE A 21 -6.51 -6.06 1.77
N VAL A 22 -6.01 -7.30 1.57
CA VAL A 22 -4.64 -7.73 1.89
C VAL A 22 -4.04 -8.47 0.68
N THR A 23 -4.42 -8.04 -0.50
CA THR A 23 -3.94 -8.56 -1.78
C THR A 23 -2.56 -8.00 -2.15
N PRO A 24 -1.93 -8.42 -3.25
CA PRO A 24 -0.80 -7.69 -3.82
C PRO A 24 -1.15 -6.24 -4.15
N ASP A 25 -0.14 -5.36 -4.13
CA ASP A 25 -0.31 -3.90 -4.16
C ASP A 25 -1.12 -3.42 -5.37
N HIS A 26 -0.89 -3.98 -6.55
CA HIS A 26 -1.58 -3.61 -7.78
C HIS A 26 -3.10 -3.89 -7.76
N TRP A 27 -3.59 -4.70 -6.83
CA TRP A 27 -5.02 -4.98 -6.67
C TRP A 27 -5.72 -4.04 -5.68
N HIS A 28 -4.97 -3.32 -4.83
CA HIS A 28 -5.53 -2.56 -3.73
C HIS A 28 -6.62 -1.59 -4.17
N ILE A 29 -6.34 -0.75 -5.14
CA ILE A 29 -7.24 0.33 -5.53
C ILE A 29 -8.46 -0.16 -6.29
N LYS A 30 -8.28 -1.12 -7.19
CA LYS A 30 -9.43 -1.69 -7.91
C LYS A 30 -10.45 -2.28 -6.93
N ILE A 31 -10.01 -3.14 -6.03
CA ILE A 31 -10.90 -3.76 -5.04
C ILE A 31 -11.48 -2.71 -4.08
N ALA A 32 -10.67 -1.73 -3.64
CA ALA A 32 -11.14 -0.69 -2.72
C ALA A 32 -12.23 0.19 -3.33
N VAL A 33 -12.10 0.61 -4.59
CA VAL A 33 -13.12 1.39 -5.28
C VAL A 33 -14.40 0.58 -5.45
N GLU A 34 -14.30 -0.66 -5.94
CA GLU A 34 -15.47 -1.53 -6.11
C GLU A 34 -16.15 -1.86 -4.77
N ALA A 35 -15.39 -1.98 -3.67
CA ALA A 35 -15.95 -2.17 -2.34
C ALA A 35 -16.72 -0.94 -1.86
N LEU A 36 -16.18 0.27 -2.06
CA LEU A 36 -16.90 1.51 -1.75
C LEU A 36 -18.18 1.65 -2.58
N GLU A 37 -18.13 1.32 -3.87
CA GLU A 37 -19.30 1.33 -4.76
C GLU A 37 -20.35 0.29 -4.35
N ALA A 38 -19.91 -0.85 -3.78
CA ALA A 38 -20.80 -1.85 -3.19
C ALA A 38 -21.32 -1.48 -1.80
N GLY A 39 -21.00 -0.28 -1.27
CA GLY A 39 -21.46 0.22 0.02
C GLY A 39 -20.72 -0.38 1.22
N LYS A 40 -19.49 -0.88 1.04
CA LYS A 40 -18.71 -1.50 2.11
C LYS A 40 -17.73 -0.51 2.73
N HIS A 41 -17.54 -0.57 4.05
CA HIS A 41 -16.39 0.01 4.71
C HIS A 41 -15.12 -0.72 4.30
N VAL A 42 -14.01 0.00 4.18
CA VAL A 42 -12.76 -0.55 3.64
C VAL A 42 -11.59 -0.36 4.60
N PHE A 43 -10.93 -1.46 4.92
CA PHE A 43 -9.56 -1.45 5.39
C PHE A 43 -8.67 -2.01 4.29
N VAL A 44 -7.68 -1.24 3.84
CA VAL A 44 -6.74 -1.66 2.80
C VAL A 44 -5.31 -1.63 3.33
N GLN A 45 -4.52 -2.65 2.98
CA GLN A 45 -3.12 -2.72 3.41
C GLN A 45 -2.26 -1.67 2.67
N LYS A 46 -1.14 -1.30 3.28
CA LYS A 46 -0.10 -0.47 2.64
C LYS A 46 0.73 -1.31 1.62
N PRO A 47 1.35 -0.72 0.61
CA PRO A 47 1.16 0.65 0.15
C PRO A 47 -0.24 0.84 -0.45
N LEU A 48 -0.80 2.03 -0.32
CA LEU A 48 -2.18 2.25 -0.76
C LEU A 48 -2.32 2.12 -2.27
N THR A 49 -1.45 2.79 -3.02
CA THR A 49 -1.53 2.91 -4.48
C THR A 49 -0.21 2.52 -5.12
N LEU A 50 -0.28 2.06 -6.36
CA LEU A 50 0.88 1.80 -7.20
C LEU A 50 1.25 3.03 -8.04
N THR A 51 0.27 3.82 -8.47
CA THR A 51 0.48 5.00 -9.30
C THR A 51 -0.16 6.27 -8.71
N LEU A 52 0.21 7.43 -9.25
CA LEU A 52 -0.40 8.71 -8.86
C LEU A 52 -1.86 8.83 -9.34
N GLU A 53 -2.19 8.22 -10.47
CA GLU A 53 -3.56 8.15 -11.00
C GLU A 53 -4.47 7.36 -10.08
N GLU A 54 -4.00 6.23 -9.56
CA GLU A 54 -4.71 5.44 -8.55
C GLU A 54 -4.97 6.25 -7.28
N ASN A 55 -4.00 7.07 -6.85
CA ASN A 55 -4.17 7.95 -5.69
C ASN A 55 -5.28 8.99 -5.92
N GLN A 56 -5.37 9.56 -7.12
CA GLN A 56 -6.45 10.47 -7.47
C GLN A 56 -7.81 9.75 -7.56
N LEU A 57 -7.80 8.52 -8.08
CA LEU A 57 -9.01 7.70 -8.20
C LEU A 57 -9.61 7.36 -6.84
N ILE A 58 -8.81 6.82 -5.92
CA ILE A 58 -9.30 6.45 -4.59
C ILE A 58 -9.74 7.67 -3.78
N ARG A 59 -9.06 8.80 -3.91
CA ARG A 59 -9.47 10.04 -3.27
C ARG A 59 -10.87 10.45 -3.71
N ARG A 60 -11.13 10.46 -5.03
CA ARG A 60 -12.48 10.77 -5.57
C ARG A 60 -13.53 9.76 -5.11
N ALA A 61 -13.18 8.47 -5.04
CA ALA A 61 -14.09 7.45 -4.54
C ALA A 61 -14.44 7.68 -3.05
N CYS A 62 -13.47 8.01 -2.21
CA CYS A 62 -13.70 8.33 -0.80
C CYS A 62 -14.56 9.62 -0.64
N GLU A 63 -14.33 10.62 -1.45
CA GLU A 63 -15.15 11.86 -1.44
C GLU A 63 -16.61 11.56 -1.84
N LYS A 64 -16.81 10.73 -2.87
CA LYS A 64 -18.15 10.30 -3.33
C LYS A 64 -18.89 9.44 -2.29
N HIS A 65 -18.17 8.60 -1.56
CA HIS A 65 -18.72 7.69 -0.56
C HIS A 65 -18.31 8.10 0.87
N SER A 66 -18.42 9.40 1.18
CA SER A 66 -17.95 10.00 2.43
C SER A 66 -18.64 9.48 3.70
N ASN A 67 -19.76 8.77 3.56
CA ASN A 67 -20.46 8.08 4.66
C ASN A 67 -19.82 6.73 5.01
N LEU A 68 -18.90 6.23 4.22
CA LEU A 68 -18.19 4.96 4.47
C LEU A 68 -16.83 5.21 5.10
N ALA A 69 -16.43 4.33 6.02
CA ALA A 69 -15.10 4.37 6.60
C ALA A 69 -14.09 3.80 5.61
N PHE A 70 -12.98 4.52 5.41
CA PHE A 70 -11.83 4.08 4.63
C PHE A 70 -10.56 4.23 5.46
N LEU A 71 -9.83 3.14 5.68
CA LEU A 71 -8.63 3.12 6.50
C LEU A 71 -7.48 2.40 5.79
N VAL A 72 -6.30 3.00 5.85
CA VAL A 72 -5.05 2.40 5.33
C VAL A 72 -4.26 1.74 6.46
N GLY A 73 -3.72 0.57 6.21
CA GLY A 73 -2.99 -0.25 7.16
C GLY A 73 -1.60 0.26 7.52
N THR A 74 -1.52 1.42 8.18
CA THR A 74 -0.28 2.00 8.72
C THR A 74 -0.13 1.65 10.20
N GLN A 75 0.09 0.37 10.51
CA GLN A 75 0.01 -0.21 11.86
C GLN A 75 0.96 0.44 12.87
N GLN A 76 2.10 0.97 12.43
CA GLN A 76 3.06 1.65 13.30
C GLN A 76 2.44 2.88 14.01
N ARG A 77 1.42 3.50 13.41
CA ARG A 77 0.66 4.60 14.04
C ARG A 77 -0.12 4.16 15.28
N SER A 78 -0.38 2.87 15.45
CA SER A 78 -1.09 2.30 16.60
C SER A 78 -0.15 1.77 17.68
N ASP A 79 1.16 1.75 17.45
CA ASP A 79 2.15 1.29 18.46
C ASP A 79 2.40 2.38 19.49
N ARG A 80 1.64 2.29 20.60
CA ARG A 80 1.65 3.29 21.69
C ARG A 80 3.00 3.39 22.38
N ASN A 81 3.71 2.28 22.53
CA ASN A 81 4.92 2.22 23.35
C ASN A 81 6.19 2.67 22.60
N LYS A 82 6.18 2.61 21.27
CA LYS A 82 7.33 2.95 20.44
C LYS A 82 7.04 4.18 19.57
N PHE A 83 6.36 4.00 18.45
CA PHE A 83 6.20 5.06 17.44
C PHE A 83 5.36 6.24 17.93
N MET A 84 4.20 6.01 18.56
CA MET A 84 3.39 7.09 19.09
C MET A 84 4.15 7.88 20.17
N ARG A 85 4.90 7.20 21.03
CA ARG A 85 5.72 7.85 22.05
C ARG A 85 6.79 8.72 21.40
N ALA A 86 7.53 8.20 20.41
CA ALA A 86 8.57 8.97 19.71
C ALA A 86 7.99 10.19 18.99
N VAL A 87 6.89 10.01 18.25
CA VAL A 87 6.19 11.11 17.59
C VAL A 87 5.75 12.19 18.57
N ASN A 88 5.13 11.80 19.70
CA ASN A 88 4.72 12.74 20.74
C ASN A 88 5.91 13.52 21.34
N MET A 89 7.07 12.90 21.50
CA MET A 89 8.27 13.57 21.99
C MET A 89 8.73 14.66 21.01
N VAL A 90 8.76 14.35 19.72
CA VAL A 90 9.11 15.33 18.67
C VAL A 90 8.09 16.48 18.65
N GLN A 91 6.80 16.17 18.60
CA GLN A 91 5.73 17.17 18.52
C GLN A 91 5.62 18.08 19.75
N LYS A 92 6.03 17.59 20.91
CA LYS A 92 6.14 18.40 22.15
C LYS A 92 7.42 19.22 22.21
N GLY A 93 8.25 19.21 21.18
CA GLY A 93 9.48 20.01 21.12
C GLY A 93 10.63 19.51 21.98
N LEU A 94 10.59 18.28 22.50
CA LEU A 94 11.64 17.76 23.37
C LEU A 94 13.00 17.60 22.67
N LEU A 95 13.02 17.59 21.34
CA LEU A 95 14.24 17.56 20.53
C LEU A 95 14.62 18.94 19.96
N GLY A 96 13.89 19.99 20.34
CA GLY A 96 14.07 21.32 19.77
C GLY A 96 13.69 21.38 18.29
N ASP A 97 14.34 22.29 17.55
CA ASP A 97 14.11 22.48 16.11
C ASP A 97 14.71 21.34 15.30
N ILE A 98 13.86 20.56 14.64
CA ILE A 98 14.30 19.46 13.77
C ILE A 98 14.84 20.04 12.46
N LYS A 99 16.11 19.81 12.19
CA LYS A 99 16.80 20.26 10.96
C LYS A 99 16.96 19.16 9.93
N HIS A 100 17.04 17.92 10.39
CA HIS A 100 17.27 16.77 9.51
C HIS A 100 16.62 15.52 10.09
N VAL A 101 16.08 14.67 9.21
CA VAL A 101 15.55 13.35 9.56
C VAL A 101 16.12 12.33 8.61
N THR A 102 16.72 11.27 9.15
CA THR A 102 17.19 10.14 8.36
C THR A 102 16.24 8.95 8.55
N VAL A 103 15.76 8.41 7.45
CA VAL A 103 14.94 7.19 7.42
C VAL A 103 15.77 6.08 6.82
N GLY A 104 16.19 5.13 7.65
CA GLY A 104 16.96 3.95 7.23
C GLY A 104 16.06 2.74 7.01
N ILE A 105 16.12 2.15 5.81
CA ILE A 105 15.49 0.88 5.47
C ILE A 105 16.50 0.01 4.72
N ASN A 106 16.37 -1.31 4.83
CA ASN A 106 17.23 -2.22 4.10
C ASN A 106 17.02 -2.09 2.59
N GLY A 107 18.06 -2.36 1.80
CA GLY A 107 17.97 -2.38 0.34
C GLY A 107 16.99 -3.42 -0.20
N SER A 108 16.55 -3.22 -1.44
CA SER A 108 15.77 -4.21 -2.17
C SER A 108 16.63 -5.40 -2.56
N PRO A 109 16.07 -6.63 -2.56
CA PRO A 109 16.74 -7.75 -3.19
C PRO A 109 17.01 -7.46 -4.67
N THR A 110 18.14 -7.93 -5.16
CA THR A 110 18.50 -7.90 -6.58
C THR A 110 18.57 -9.32 -7.12
N GLY A 111 18.41 -9.49 -8.41
CA GLY A 111 18.50 -10.80 -9.04
C GLY A 111 17.91 -10.81 -10.46
N GLY A 112 17.98 -11.96 -11.09
CA GLY A 112 17.50 -12.16 -12.45
C GLY A 112 18.64 -12.12 -13.49
N PRO A 113 18.31 -12.28 -14.76
CA PRO A 113 16.95 -12.53 -15.25
C PRO A 113 16.43 -13.90 -14.79
N PHE A 114 15.18 -13.97 -14.37
CA PHE A 114 14.50 -15.23 -14.03
C PHE A 114 13.90 -15.84 -15.29
N PRO A 115 14.04 -17.16 -15.52
CA PRO A 115 13.48 -17.80 -16.71
C PRO A 115 11.95 -17.77 -16.72
N ILE A 116 11.37 -17.82 -17.90
CA ILE A 116 9.95 -18.08 -18.07
C ILE A 116 9.69 -19.51 -17.60
N ALA A 117 8.57 -19.72 -16.96
CA ALA A 117 8.16 -21.01 -16.42
C ALA A 117 6.67 -21.25 -16.67
N ASP A 118 6.25 -22.51 -16.58
CA ASP A 118 4.84 -22.85 -16.66
C ASP A 118 4.09 -22.33 -15.44
N VAL A 119 2.86 -21.86 -15.67
CA VAL A 119 2.00 -21.43 -14.57
C VAL A 119 1.60 -22.64 -13.73
N PRO A 120 1.79 -22.62 -12.40
CA PRO A 120 1.29 -23.67 -11.52
C PRO A 120 -0.21 -23.91 -11.72
N LYS A 121 -0.64 -25.17 -11.69
CA LYS A 121 -2.04 -25.55 -11.96
C LYS A 121 -3.05 -24.89 -11.00
N GLU A 122 -2.61 -24.59 -9.79
CA GLU A 122 -3.43 -23.99 -8.74
C GLU A 122 -3.47 -22.47 -8.80
N LEU A 123 -2.70 -21.83 -9.70
CA LEU A 123 -2.60 -20.39 -9.85
C LEU A 123 -3.36 -19.92 -11.08
N ASP A 124 -4.42 -19.16 -10.88
CA ASP A 124 -5.02 -18.36 -11.95
C ASP A 124 -4.14 -17.12 -12.19
N TRP A 125 -3.19 -17.25 -13.13
CA TRP A 125 -2.21 -16.22 -13.41
C TRP A 125 -2.85 -14.97 -14.04
N GLU A 126 -3.88 -15.13 -14.85
CA GLU A 126 -4.61 -14.02 -15.45
C GLU A 126 -5.32 -13.20 -14.36
N MET A 127 -6.06 -13.86 -13.49
CA MET A 127 -6.72 -13.22 -12.35
C MET A 127 -5.69 -12.62 -11.38
N TRP A 128 -4.55 -13.28 -11.17
CA TRP A 128 -3.51 -12.74 -10.29
C TRP A 128 -2.93 -11.43 -10.85
N GLN A 129 -2.68 -11.32 -12.14
CA GLN A 129 -2.20 -10.09 -12.79
C GLN A 129 -3.27 -8.99 -12.81
N GLY A 130 -4.52 -9.37 -13.03
CA GLY A 130 -5.65 -8.43 -13.05
C GLY A 130 -5.45 -7.28 -14.04
N GLN A 131 -5.47 -6.06 -13.56
CA GLN A 131 -5.30 -4.85 -14.36
C GLN A 131 -3.83 -4.46 -14.63
N ALA A 132 -2.86 -5.16 -14.05
CA ALA A 132 -1.45 -4.94 -14.35
C ALA A 132 -1.15 -5.35 -15.80
N PRO A 133 -0.08 -4.82 -16.43
CA PRO A 133 0.32 -5.25 -17.75
C PRO A 133 0.55 -6.76 -17.83
N ALA A 134 -0.06 -7.41 -18.81
CA ALA A 134 0.09 -8.85 -19.01
C ALA A 134 1.57 -9.23 -19.21
N LYS A 135 2.03 -10.18 -18.42
CA LYS A 135 3.40 -10.69 -18.44
C LYS A 135 3.41 -12.21 -18.37
N GLU A 136 4.45 -12.78 -18.95
CA GLU A 136 4.73 -14.20 -18.82
C GLU A 136 5.04 -14.56 -17.37
N TYR A 137 4.60 -15.76 -16.97
CA TYR A 137 4.89 -16.25 -15.63
C TYR A 137 6.38 -16.55 -15.46
N ARG A 138 6.89 -16.18 -14.29
CA ARG A 138 8.22 -16.53 -13.80
C ARG A 138 8.10 -16.86 -12.31
N GLU A 139 8.80 -17.88 -11.83
CA GLU A 139 8.66 -18.37 -10.45
C GLU A 139 8.74 -17.28 -9.37
N LYS A 140 9.52 -16.24 -9.61
CA LYS A 140 9.71 -15.14 -8.66
C LYS A 140 8.84 -13.92 -8.92
N ARG A 141 7.77 -14.04 -9.71
CA ARG A 141 6.86 -12.93 -9.99
C ARG A 141 5.72 -12.77 -8.99
N CYS A 142 5.31 -13.84 -8.35
CA CYS A 142 4.17 -13.84 -7.43
C CYS A 142 4.56 -14.11 -5.98
N HIS A 143 3.57 -14.34 -5.11
CA HIS A 143 3.71 -14.51 -3.67
C HIS A 143 4.50 -13.36 -3.05
N TYR A 144 5.40 -13.62 -2.12
CA TYR A 144 6.18 -12.59 -1.45
C TYR A 144 7.03 -11.74 -2.40
N GLN A 145 7.50 -12.35 -3.51
CA GLN A 145 8.49 -11.75 -4.41
C GLN A 145 7.88 -10.70 -5.36
N PHE A 146 6.57 -10.60 -5.49
CA PHE A 146 5.93 -9.59 -6.34
C PHE A 146 6.40 -8.16 -6.04
N ARG A 147 6.80 -7.89 -4.82
CA ARG A 147 7.27 -6.59 -4.33
C ARG A 147 8.46 -6.03 -5.11
N TRP A 148 9.22 -6.90 -5.77
CA TRP A 148 10.44 -6.57 -6.49
C TRP A 148 10.25 -6.44 -8.00
N TRP A 149 8.99 -6.55 -8.45
CA TRP A 149 8.61 -6.40 -9.84
C TRP A 149 7.84 -5.11 -10.01
N TYR A 150 8.36 -4.23 -10.87
CA TYR A 150 7.88 -2.86 -11.04
C TYR A 150 6.42 -2.79 -11.51
N GLU A 151 5.96 -3.82 -12.20
CA GLU A 151 4.57 -3.93 -12.68
C GLU A 151 3.57 -4.13 -11.53
N TYR A 152 4.01 -4.56 -10.35
CA TYR A 152 3.12 -4.97 -9.25
C TYR A 152 3.35 -4.20 -7.96
N SER A 153 4.52 -3.59 -7.78
CA SER A 153 4.89 -2.88 -6.56
C SER A 153 6.03 -1.88 -6.79
N GLY A 154 6.29 -1.03 -5.83
CA GLY A 154 7.39 -0.05 -5.85
C GLY A 154 8.61 -0.45 -5.02
N GLY A 155 8.83 -1.75 -4.80
CA GLY A 155 9.99 -2.27 -4.10
C GLY A 155 10.05 -1.91 -2.62
N LYS A 156 11.26 -1.84 -2.09
CA LYS A 156 11.50 -1.59 -0.67
C LYS A 156 10.98 -0.23 -0.19
N PHE A 157 11.02 0.76 -1.06
CA PHE A 157 10.58 2.10 -0.70
C PHE A 157 9.07 2.15 -0.41
N THR A 158 8.24 1.46 -1.20
CA THR A 158 6.81 1.39 -0.95
C THR A 158 6.44 0.33 0.09
N ASP A 159 7.23 -0.74 0.22
CA ASP A 159 7.00 -1.79 1.21
C ASP A 159 7.31 -1.29 2.64
N TRP A 160 8.59 -1.06 2.98
CA TRP A 160 8.99 -0.57 4.30
C TRP A 160 9.00 0.95 4.40
N GLY A 161 9.30 1.65 3.32
CA GLY A 161 9.29 3.10 3.29
C GLY A 161 7.91 3.67 3.61
N ALA A 162 6.84 3.03 3.18
CA ALA A 162 5.46 3.43 3.52
C ALA A 162 5.24 3.54 5.03
N HIS A 163 5.86 2.68 5.84
CA HIS A 163 5.80 2.78 7.29
C HIS A 163 6.71 3.88 7.84
N HIS A 164 7.99 3.86 7.45
CA HIS A 164 9.00 4.70 8.09
C HIS A 164 8.90 6.16 7.66
N VAL A 165 8.63 6.42 6.37
CA VAL A 165 8.41 7.78 5.89
C VAL A 165 7.13 8.37 6.47
N ASP A 166 6.07 7.55 6.60
CA ASP A 166 4.82 7.96 7.23
C ASP A 166 5.03 8.42 8.68
N ILE A 167 5.82 7.69 9.48
CA ILE A 167 6.16 8.08 10.85
C ILE A 167 6.96 9.38 10.89
N ALA A 168 7.94 9.56 9.99
CA ALA A 168 8.70 10.80 9.90
C ALA A 168 7.80 11.99 9.56
N MET A 169 6.94 11.85 8.56
CA MET A 169 5.98 12.88 8.16
C MET A 169 5.00 13.22 9.30
N TRP A 170 4.53 12.21 10.02
CA TRP A 170 3.66 12.41 11.19
C TRP A 170 4.38 13.13 12.32
N ALA A 171 5.60 12.74 12.64
CA ALA A 171 6.40 13.41 13.67
C ALA A 171 6.64 14.89 13.37
N LEU A 172 6.85 15.24 12.11
CA LEU A 172 7.04 16.61 11.64
C LEU A 172 5.74 17.41 11.44
N ASN A 173 4.56 16.83 11.71
CA ASN A 173 3.25 17.41 11.37
C ASN A 173 3.09 17.73 9.87
N LYS A 174 3.67 16.89 8.99
CA LYS A 174 3.65 17.06 7.54
C LYS A 174 2.80 16.00 6.82
N ASN A 175 1.87 15.38 7.53
CA ASN A 175 1.02 14.30 7.05
C ASN A 175 -0.43 14.73 6.73
N GLY A 176 -0.73 16.03 6.79
CA GLY A 176 -2.03 16.58 6.42
C GLY A 176 -2.14 16.91 4.93
N ALA A 177 -3.36 17.19 4.49
CA ALA A 177 -3.61 17.66 3.13
C ALA A 177 -2.79 18.93 2.84
N LYS A 178 -2.15 18.99 1.68
CA LYS A 178 -1.26 20.08 1.26
C LYS A 178 0.02 20.25 2.11
N GLN A 179 0.33 19.26 2.94
CA GLN A 179 1.58 19.19 3.69
C GLN A 179 2.43 18.05 3.12
N GLY A 180 3.68 18.32 2.89
CA GLY A 180 4.59 17.33 2.31
C GLY A 180 5.93 17.96 1.98
N PRO A 181 6.84 17.23 1.36
CA PRO A 181 8.09 17.79 0.87
C PRO A 181 7.82 18.85 -0.20
N THR A 182 8.57 19.94 -0.15
CA THR A 182 8.52 21.01 -1.17
C THR A 182 9.41 20.70 -2.38
N ALA A 183 10.35 19.79 -2.22
CA ALA A 183 11.21 19.28 -3.27
C ALA A 183 11.57 17.82 -2.99
N VAL A 184 11.81 17.06 -4.05
CA VAL A 184 12.31 15.68 -3.99
C VAL A 184 13.51 15.60 -4.93
N ASP A 185 14.65 15.12 -4.41
CA ASP A 185 15.87 14.91 -5.17
C ASP A 185 16.21 13.42 -5.21
N GLY A 186 16.25 12.84 -6.39
CA GLY A 186 16.60 11.45 -6.65
C GLY A 186 18.02 11.25 -7.19
N THR A 187 18.86 12.26 -7.17
CA THR A 187 20.19 12.25 -7.82
C THR A 187 21.09 11.12 -7.32
N ASN A 188 20.97 10.71 -6.07
CA ASN A 188 21.77 9.65 -5.43
C ASN A 188 20.98 8.35 -5.20
N CYS A 189 19.86 8.15 -5.88
CA CYS A 189 19.10 6.90 -5.81
C CYS A 189 19.84 5.82 -6.64
N THR A 190 20.23 4.71 -6.02
CA THR A 190 20.86 3.54 -6.65
C THR A 190 19.93 2.33 -6.59
#